data_6aa3e2f695c1b4c420a357a6b88ccbfc
#
_entry.id   6aa3e2f695c1b4c420a357a6b88ccbfc
#
_cell.length_a   1.000
_cell.length_b   1.000
_cell.length_c   1.000
_cell.angle_alpha   90.00
_cell.angle_beta   90.00
_cell.angle_gamma   90.00
#
_symmetry.space_group_name_H-M   'P 1'
#
loop_
_entity.id
_entity.type
_entity.pdbx_description
1 polymer ?
#
loop_
_entity_poly.entity_id
_entity_poly.type
_entity_poly.pdbx_seq_one_letter_code
_entity_poly.pdbx_strand_id
1 'polypeptide(L)'
;MKFNHILLPLLIVAALVSSCQSDEDPNYEPNGYEKISYYKIISFNVRYSSAPEIDGDNRWELRRDAAVKMVAEQKPIAMGLQEACRDQIDFLDLNLTGYKHIGVGRDDGKRAGEMMAIYYDTNRLTLLDSGTFWLSETPEKVSLGWDAACNRTCTWGHFKMKDTDFEFLYFNTHLDHLGSLARKNSIKLIVAKMTELNPDNLPVFLSGDFNSTTDDPIFDPLKASLKDAREVSAISDKIITYNGFGTVTDNPNTRKEWVIDHIFFSGVNPMAFMVLNGNYGVPFISDHYPISFRFRAQTQE
;
A
#
# COMPACT_ATOMS: atom_id res chain seq x y z
N MET A 1 27.77 -55.70 53.67
CA MET A 1 27.21 -55.46 52.35
C MET A 1 27.01 -53.94 52.19
N LYS A 2 27.83 -53.32 51.37
CA LYS A 2 27.79 -51.85 51.12
C LYS A 2 26.97 -51.60 49.87
N PHE A 3 25.88 -50.82 49.99
CA PHE A 3 25.09 -50.33 48.87
C PHE A 3 25.66 -49.00 48.43
N ASN A 4 26.18 -48.94 47.19
CA ASN A 4 26.56 -47.71 46.52
C ASN A 4 25.30 -47.05 45.92
N HIS A 5 25.00 -45.84 46.36
CA HIS A 5 24.04 -44.98 45.69
C HIS A 5 24.75 -44.21 44.54
N ILE A 6 24.37 -44.52 43.32
CA ILE A 6 24.77 -43.75 42.13
C ILE A 6 23.76 -42.61 42.01
N LEU A 7 24.21 -41.37 42.24
CA LEU A 7 23.48 -40.15 41.90
C LEU A 7 23.61 -39.88 40.41
N LEU A 8 22.48 -39.93 39.72
CA LEU A 8 22.38 -39.46 38.32
C LEU A 8 22.13 -37.95 38.34
N PRO A 9 22.92 -37.13 37.64
CA PRO A 9 22.58 -35.70 37.55
C PRO A 9 21.40 -35.47 36.59
N LEU A 10 20.39 -34.84 37.13
CA LEU A 10 19.23 -34.35 36.35
C LEU A 10 19.67 -33.18 35.47
N LEU A 11 19.83 -33.41 34.18
CA LEU A 11 20.04 -32.33 33.20
C LEU A 11 18.68 -31.60 33.03
N ILE A 12 18.58 -30.43 33.62
CA ILE A 12 17.51 -29.48 33.32
C ILE A 12 17.85 -28.83 31.98
N VAL A 13 17.20 -29.29 30.91
CA VAL A 13 17.18 -28.58 29.63
C VAL A 13 16.22 -27.40 29.77
N ALA A 14 16.77 -26.24 30.10
CA ALA A 14 16.02 -24.98 29.97
C ALA A 14 15.79 -24.73 28.49
N ALA A 15 14.57 -24.99 28.02
CA ALA A 15 14.10 -24.54 26.73
C ALA A 15 14.01 -23.00 26.76
N LEU A 16 15.03 -22.32 26.27
CA LEU A 16 14.96 -20.92 25.91
C LEU A 16 14.01 -20.80 24.74
N VAL A 17 12.75 -20.48 25.03
CA VAL A 17 11.82 -19.95 24.05
C VAL A 17 12.33 -18.54 23.72
N SER A 18 13.21 -18.46 22.73
CA SER A 18 13.57 -17.19 22.12
C SER A 18 12.34 -16.69 21.37
N SER A 19 11.63 -15.74 21.96
CA SER A 19 10.70 -14.91 21.25
C SER A 19 11.53 -14.13 20.24
N CYS A 20 11.48 -14.52 18.99
CA CYS A 20 11.99 -13.71 17.89
C CYS A 20 11.11 -12.48 17.75
N GLN A 21 11.36 -11.48 18.56
CA GLN A 21 11.09 -10.10 18.24
C GLN A 21 12.22 -9.69 17.32
N SER A 22 11.95 -9.68 16.02
CA SER A 22 12.88 -9.11 15.05
C SER A 22 12.77 -7.60 15.12
N ASP A 23 13.37 -6.99 16.15
CA ASP A 23 13.85 -5.62 16.08
C ASP A 23 15.10 -5.65 15.18
N GLU A 24 14.90 -5.86 13.89
CA GLU A 24 15.94 -5.60 12.92
C GLU A 24 16.15 -4.09 12.89
N ASP A 25 17.18 -3.63 13.63
CA ASP A 25 17.74 -2.30 13.43
C ASP A 25 18.03 -2.14 11.93
N PRO A 26 17.35 -1.24 11.20
CA PRO A 26 17.62 -1.03 9.79
C PRO A 26 19.04 -0.56 9.50
N ASN A 27 19.86 -0.35 10.54
CA ASN A 27 21.25 0.08 10.49
C ASN A 27 22.25 -0.98 10.99
N TYR A 28 21.81 -2.18 11.36
CA TYR A 28 22.72 -3.21 11.82
C TYR A 28 23.40 -3.91 10.63
N GLU A 29 24.71 -3.70 10.50
CA GLU A 29 25.60 -4.40 9.57
C GLU A 29 26.68 -5.15 10.35
N PRO A 30 26.61 -6.46 10.48
CA PRO A 30 27.77 -7.23 10.88
C PRO A 30 28.71 -7.37 9.67
N ASN A 31 29.91 -6.84 9.77
CA ASN A 31 31.05 -7.11 8.88
C ASN A 31 31.21 -6.27 7.60
N GLY A 32 31.07 -4.96 7.65
CA GLY A 32 31.67 -4.06 6.63
C GLY A 32 31.06 -4.15 5.21
N TYR A 33 29.87 -4.72 5.08
CA TYR A 33 29.09 -4.62 3.85
C TYR A 33 28.44 -3.24 3.75
N GLU A 34 28.37 -2.68 2.54
CA GLU A 34 27.65 -1.42 2.31
C GLU A 34 26.23 -1.49 2.86
N LYS A 35 25.82 -0.47 3.61
CA LYS A 35 24.47 -0.35 4.17
C LYS A 35 23.45 -0.42 3.06
N ILE A 36 22.81 -1.56 2.92
CA ILE A 36 21.80 -1.77 1.87
C ILE A 36 20.51 -1.08 2.32
N SER A 37 20.36 0.18 1.94
CA SER A 37 19.12 0.92 2.17
C SER A 37 18.00 0.35 1.29
N TYR A 38 16.90 -0.03 1.90
CA TYR A 38 15.67 -0.36 1.19
C TYR A 38 14.56 0.59 1.58
N TYR A 39 13.62 0.77 0.68
CA TYR A 39 12.46 1.62 0.86
C TYR A 39 11.18 0.79 0.77
N LYS A 40 10.11 1.31 1.35
CA LYS A 40 8.81 0.65 1.36
C LYS A 40 7.73 1.64 0.99
N ILE A 41 6.85 1.26 0.08
CA ILE A 41 5.56 1.90 -0.15
C ILE A 41 4.42 0.94 0.23
N ILE A 42 3.26 1.50 0.56
CA ILE A 42 2.05 0.75 0.92
C ILE A 42 0.88 1.25 0.08
N SER A 43 -0.01 0.35 -0.32
CA SER A 43 -1.36 0.65 -0.76
C SER A 43 -2.34 0.14 0.27
N PHE A 44 -3.32 0.96 0.65
CA PHE A 44 -4.26 0.63 1.71
C PHE A 44 -5.66 1.20 1.43
N ASN A 45 -6.58 0.36 0.96
CA ASN A 45 -7.99 0.68 1.02
C ASN A 45 -8.42 0.64 2.49
N VAL A 46 -8.73 1.83 3.06
CA VAL A 46 -9.03 1.98 4.49
C VAL A 46 -10.48 1.64 4.83
N ARG A 47 -11.31 1.32 3.85
CA ARG A 47 -12.76 1.21 3.96
C ARG A 47 -13.38 2.51 4.48
N TYR A 48 -14.24 3.15 3.71
CA TYR A 48 -14.87 4.43 4.03
C TYR A 48 -15.66 4.38 5.36
N SER A 49 -15.72 5.53 6.05
CA SER A 49 -16.36 5.66 7.36
C SER A 49 -17.87 5.93 7.32
N SER A 50 -18.43 6.24 6.14
CA SER A 50 -19.79 6.76 6.03
C SER A 50 -20.92 5.72 6.08
N ALA A 51 -20.60 4.46 6.39
CA ALA A 51 -21.59 3.39 6.56
C ALA A 51 -21.39 2.58 7.86
N PRO A 52 -21.35 3.23 9.05
CA PRO A 52 -21.03 2.57 10.30
C PRO A 52 -22.07 1.49 10.69
N GLU A 53 -23.31 1.63 10.25
CA GLU A 53 -24.38 0.63 10.52
C GLU A 53 -24.16 -0.66 9.72
N ILE A 54 -23.54 -0.57 8.54
CA ILE A 54 -23.21 -1.74 7.71
C ILE A 54 -21.98 -2.43 8.28
N ASP A 55 -20.97 -1.66 8.66
CA ASP A 55 -19.69 -2.19 9.13
C ASP A 55 -19.75 -2.68 10.60
N GLY A 56 -20.74 -2.23 11.41
CA GLY A 56 -20.97 -2.70 12.76
C GLY A 56 -19.72 -2.66 13.65
N ASP A 57 -19.26 -3.82 14.11
CA ASP A 57 -18.04 -3.94 14.94
C ASP A 57 -16.74 -3.68 14.16
N ASN A 58 -16.81 -3.57 12.85
CA ASN A 58 -15.68 -3.19 11.98
C ASN A 58 -15.71 -1.72 11.55
N ARG A 59 -16.60 -0.87 12.13
CA ARG A 59 -16.66 0.56 11.81
C ARG A 59 -15.34 1.26 12.12
N TRP A 60 -15.08 2.37 11.42
CA TRP A 60 -13.79 3.08 11.46
C TRP A 60 -13.30 3.40 12.87
N GLU A 61 -14.16 3.85 13.77
CA GLU A 61 -13.82 4.27 15.13
C GLU A 61 -13.18 3.14 15.96
N LEU A 62 -13.48 1.88 15.63
CA LEU A 62 -12.93 0.72 16.34
C LEU A 62 -11.63 0.18 15.75
N ARG A 63 -11.29 0.56 14.51
CA ARG A 63 -10.10 0.06 13.81
C ARG A 63 -9.05 1.13 13.47
N ARG A 64 -9.37 2.42 13.65
CA ARG A 64 -8.50 3.54 13.28
C ARG A 64 -7.15 3.52 13.98
N ASP A 65 -7.10 3.17 15.28
CA ASP A 65 -5.85 3.10 16.03
C ASP A 65 -4.95 1.96 15.54
N ALA A 66 -5.55 0.86 15.08
CA ALA A 66 -4.83 -0.24 14.45
C ALA A 66 -4.24 0.15 13.09
N ALA A 67 -4.90 1.03 12.33
CA ALA A 67 -4.33 1.59 11.10
C ALA A 67 -3.08 2.45 11.40
N VAL A 68 -3.13 3.28 12.45
CA VAL A 68 -1.96 4.07 12.91
C VAL A 68 -0.83 3.13 13.36
N LYS A 69 -1.15 2.10 14.13
CA LYS A 69 -0.17 1.10 14.58
C LYS A 69 0.49 0.39 13.39
N MET A 70 -0.28 0.01 12.38
CA MET A 70 0.27 -0.58 11.15
C MET A 70 1.30 0.34 10.50
N VAL A 71 0.99 1.63 10.34
CA VAL A 71 1.94 2.60 9.76
C VAL A 71 3.19 2.76 10.62
N ALA A 72 3.04 2.82 11.95
CA ALA A 72 4.16 2.94 12.89
C ALA A 72 5.11 1.72 12.84
N GLU A 73 4.57 0.51 12.68
CA GLU A 73 5.36 -0.72 12.54
C GLU A 73 6.00 -0.84 11.15
N GLN A 74 5.25 -0.49 10.11
CA GLN A 74 5.71 -0.66 8.73
C GLN A 74 6.66 0.44 8.25
N LYS A 75 6.54 1.66 8.77
CA LYS A 75 7.37 2.83 8.44
C LYS A 75 7.56 3.05 6.93
N PRO A 76 6.48 3.10 6.13
CA PRO A 76 6.60 3.33 4.70
C PRO A 76 7.17 4.73 4.41
N ILE A 77 7.88 4.90 3.30
CA ILE A 77 8.25 6.25 2.84
C ILE A 77 7.05 6.99 2.26
N ALA A 78 6.13 6.25 1.62
CA ALA A 78 4.87 6.77 1.13
C ALA A 78 3.79 5.68 1.17
N MET A 79 2.52 6.10 1.29
CA MET A 79 1.36 5.21 1.38
C MET A 79 0.19 5.82 0.63
N GLY A 80 -0.36 5.08 -0.35
CA GLY A 80 -1.59 5.44 -1.05
C GLY A 80 -2.81 4.89 -0.31
N LEU A 81 -3.78 5.74 -0.01
CA LEU A 81 -5.06 5.36 0.59
C LEU A 81 -6.17 5.38 -0.44
N GLN A 82 -7.11 4.44 -0.34
CA GLN A 82 -8.36 4.42 -1.09
C GLN A 82 -9.52 4.47 -0.09
N GLU A 83 -10.65 4.98 -0.53
CA GLU A 83 -11.89 5.16 0.25
C GLU A 83 -11.77 6.12 1.45
N ALA A 84 -10.68 6.84 1.61
CA ALA A 84 -10.48 7.68 2.77
C ALA A 84 -11.46 8.87 2.79
N CYS A 85 -12.41 8.87 3.72
CA CYS A 85 -13.29 9.98 3.99
C CYS A 85 -12.62 11.07 4.81
N ARG A 86 -13.21 12.24 4.85
CA ARG A 86 -12.62 13.42 5.49
C ARG A 86 -12.29 13.22 6.97
N ASP A 87 -13.17 12.60 7.73
CA ASP A 87 -12.98 12.28 9.15
C ASP A 87 -11.81 11.30 9.37
N GLN A 88 -11.62 10.36 8.43
CA GLN A 88 -10.49 9.44 8.44
C GLN A 88 -9.17 10.16 8.17
N ILE A 89 -9.15 11.07 7.18
CA ILE A 89 -8.00 11.92 6.89
C ILE A 89 -7.66 12.80 8.10
N ASP A 90 -8.65 13.49 8.69
CA ASP A 90 -8.45 14.36 9.86
C ASP A 90 -7.89 13.56 11.05
N PHE A 91 -8.35 12.33 11.26
CA PHE A 91 -7.81 11.45 12.30
C PHE A 91 -6.36 11.04 12.02
N LEU A 92 -6.06 10.63 10.79
CA LEU A 92 -4.72 10.20 10.41
C LEU A 92 -3.71 11.36 10.45
N ASP A 93 -4.10 12.58 10.02
CA ASP A 93 -3.25 13.77 10.11
C ASP A 93 -2.84 14.09 11.55
N LEU A 94 -3.73 13.85 12.52
CA LEU A 94 -3.44 14.07 13.94
C LEU A 94 -2.53 12.99 14.55
N ASN A 95 -2.57 11.76 14.03
CA ASN A 95 -1.95 10.61 14.66
C ASN A 95 -0.72 10.05 13.93
N LEU A 96 -0.52 10.39 12.65
CA LEU A 96 0.66 9.99 11.88
C LEU A 96 1.76 11.06 11.95
N THR A 97 2.43 11.16 13.10
CA THR A 97 3.51 12.12 13.30
C THR A 97 4.62 11.93 12.26
N GLY A 98 5.05 13.02 11.62
CA GLY A 98 6.09 13.00 10.60
C GLY A 98 5.57 12.72 9.18
N TYR A 99 4.29 12.40 9.02
CA TYR A 99 3.66 12.25 7.71
C TYR A 99 2.84 13.49 7.34
N LYS A 100 2.72 13.73 6.05
CA LYS A 100 1.75 14.66 5.44
C LYS A 100 1.06 13.95 4.29
N HIS A 101 -0.12 14.44 3.92
CA HIS A 101 -0.82 13.90 2.76
C HIS A 101 -0.96 14.93 1.64
N ILE A 102 -1.18 14.43 0.42
CA ILE A 102 -1.67 15.12 -0.76
C ILE A 102 -2.92 14.40 -1.28
N GLY A 103 -3.73 15.10 -2.05
CA GLY A 103 -4.98 14.60 -2.60
C GLY A 103 -6.16 15.52 -2.23
N VAL A 104 -7.28 15.32 -2.92
CA VAL A 104 -8.52 16.07 -2.72
C VAL A 104 -9.72 15.13 -2.76
N GLY A 105 -10.85 15.58 -2.18
CA GLY A 105 -12.11 14.85 -2.24
C GLY A 105 -12.64 14.76 -3.67
N ARG A 106 -13.08 13.57 -4.07
CA ARG A 106 -13.46 13.26 -5.45
C ARG A 106 -14.72 13.99 -5.93
N ASP A 107 -15.56 14.47 -5.01
CA ASP A 107 -16.87 15.03 -5.35
C ASP A 107 -16.90 16.56 -5.47
N ASP A 108 -15.90 17.26 -4.94
CA ASP A 108 -15.82 18.71 -5.02
C ASP A 108 -14.42 19.27 -5.36
N GLY A 109 -13.42 18.39 -5.49
CA GLY A 109 -12.04 18.79 -5.67
C GLY A 109 -11.42 19.47 -4.45
N LYS A 110 -12.02 19.28 -3.27
CA LYS A 110 -11.57 19.85 -1.99
C LYS A 110 -11.65 18.82 -0.87
N ARG A 111 -12.84 18.66 -0.26
CA ARG A 111 -13.04 17.87 0.95
C ARG A 111 -14.17 16.85 0.88
N ALA A 112 -15.06 16.95 -0.11
CA ALA A 112 -16.23 16.09 -0.23
C ALA A 112 -15.92 14.79 -0.99
N GLY A 113 -16.54 13.71 -0.53
CA GLY A 113 -16.35 12.37 -1.04
C GLY A 113 -15.05 11.71 -0.55
N GLU A 114 -14.79 10.54 -1.07
CA GLU A 114 -13.56 9.81 -0.77
C GLU A 114 -12.34 10.48 -1.41
N MET A 115 -11.19 10.32 -0.77
CA MET A 115 -9.91 10.85 -1.21
C MET A 115 -8.95 9.72 -1.52
N MET A 116 -8.31 9.78 -2.69
CA MET A 116 -7.18 8.92 -3.04
C MET A 116 -5.91 9.57 -2.53
N ALA A 117 -5.79 9.66 -1.18
CA ALA A 117 -4.69 10.36 -0.54
C ALA A 117 -3.36 9.61 -0.72
N ILE A 118 -2.26 10.36 -0.82
CA ILE A 118 -0.92 9.83 -0.68
C ILE A 118 -0.30 10.45 0.58
N TYR A 119 -0.08 9.65 1.62
CA TYR A 119 0.72 10.02 2.78
C TYR A 119 2.20 9.77 2.50
N TYR A 120 3.06 10.69 2.92
CA TYR A 120 4.51 10.57 2.76
C TYR A 120 5.28 11.01 4.01
N ASP A 121 6.38 10.32 4.31
CA ASP A 121 7.26 10.64 5.44
C ASP A 121 8.06 11.90 5.15
N THR A 122 7.73 12.99 5.83
CA THR A 122 8.37 14.30 5.64
C THR A 122 9.81 14.37 6.17
N ASN A 123 10.24 13.40 6.98
CA ASN A 123 11.63 13.30 7.41
C ASN A 123 12.53 12.75 6.31
N ARG A 124 11.96 11.92 5.41
CA ARG A 124 12.69 11.20 4.36
C ARG A 124 12.45 11.77 2.97
N LEU A 125 11.28 12.36 2.71
CA LEU A 125 10.87 12.84 1.40
C LEU A 125 10.66 14.36 1.36
N THR A 126 11.03 14.96 0.25
CA THR A 126 10.59 16.29 -0.19
C THR A 126 9.57 16.10 -1.29
N LEU A 127 8.40 16.71 -1.16
CA LEU A 127 7.42 16.81 -2.23
C LEU A 127 7.83 17.95 -3.17
N LEU A 128 8.04 17.66 -4.44
CA LEU A 128 8.43 18.64 -5.46
C LEU A 128 7.22 19.17 -6.22
N ASP A 129 6.29 18.27 -6.58
CA ASP A 129 5.05 18.61 -7.27
C ASP A 129 3.97 17.58 -6.98
N SER A 130 2.68 17.94 -7.16
CA SER A 130 1.56 17.02 -6.95
C SER A 130 0.28 17.49 -7.63
N GLY A 131 -0.63 16.56 -7.82
CA GLY A 131 -1.96 16.88 -8.33
C GLY A 131 -2.93 15.72 -8.19
N THR A 132 -4.18 16.00 -8.53
CA THR A 132 -5.24 15.00 -8.63
C THR A 132 -6.03 15.28 -9.92
N PHE A 133 -6.30 14.22 -10.68
CA PHE A 133 -7.14 14.30 -11.86
C PHE A 133 -8.28 13.29 -11.79
N TRP A 134 -9.40 13.61 -12.44
CA TRP A 134 -10.58 12.76 -12.51
C TRP A 134 -10.43 11.72 -13.61
N LEU A 135 -10.85 10.51 -13.33
CA LEU A 135 -10.87 9.40 -14.28
C LEU A 135 -12.13 9.50 -15.15
N SER A 136 -12.10 10.43 -16.08
CA SER A 136 -13.21 10.79 -16.96
C SER A 136 -12.70 11.38 -18.28
N GLU A 137 -13.63 11.73 -19.16
CA GLU A 137 -13.37 12.46 -20.42
C GLU A 137 -12.91 13.91 -20.18
N THR A 138 -13.03 14.42 -18.96
CA THR A 138 -12.61 15.78 -18.58
C THR A 138 -11.82 15.74 -17.27
N PRO A 139 -10.56 15.24 -17.30
CA PRO A 139 -9.78 14.93 -16.11
C PRO A 139 -9.39 16.15 -15.27
N GLU A 140 -9.50 17.36 -15.79
CA GLU A 140 -9.09 18.59 -15.10
C GLU A 140 -10.17 19.14 -14.14
N LYS A 141 -11.34 18.53 -14.11
CA LYS A 141 -12.47 18.99 -13.26
C LYS A 141 -13.25 17.82 -12.69
N VAL A 142 -13.99 18.08 -11.62
CA VAL A 142 -14.93 17.12 -11.04
C VAL A 142 -15.89 16.63 -12.11
N SER A 143 -15.84 15.33 -12.39
CA SER A 143 -16.66 14.71 -13.43
C SER A 143 -16.77 13.21 -13.25
N LEU A 144 -17.93 12.67 -13.62
CA LEU A 144 -18.18 11.24 -13.72
C LEU A 144 -17.67 10.75 -15.09
N GLY A 145 -16.89 9.67 -15.10
CA GLY A 145 -16.30 9.14 -16.32
C GLY A 145 -17.06 7.93 -16.87
N TRP A 146 -17.34 7.94 -18.18
CA TRP A 146 -17.90 6.83 -18.94
C TRP A 146 -19.13 6.18 -18.28
N ASP A 147 -19.04 4.88 -17.93
CA ASP A 147 -20.08 4.11 -17.25
C ASP A 147 -19.83 3.94 -15.74
N ALA A 148 -19.00 4.80 -15.13
CA ALA A 148 -18.68 4.73 -13.72
C ALA A 148 -19.91 4.97 -12.83
N ALA A 149 -19.97 4.25 -11.70
CA ALA A 149 -21.01 4.41 -10.69
C ALA A 149 -20.83 5.69 -9.85
N CYS A 150 -19.60 6.18 -9.74
CA CYS A 150 -19.25 7.37 -8.97
C CYS A 150 -17.99 8.04 -9.53
N ASN A 151 -17.70 9.27 -9.09
CA ASN A 151 -16.47 9.95 -9.46
C ASN A 151 -15.25 9.15 -9.00
N ARG A 152 -14.27 8.97 -9.89
CA ARG A 152 -13.01 8.32 -9.59
C ARG A 152 -11.86 9.27 -9.90
N THR A 153 -10.80 9.17 -9.10
CA THR A 153 -9.63 10.06 -9.22
C THR A 153 -8.34 9.27 -9.15
N CYS A 154 -7.30 9.87 -9.68
CA CYS A 154 -5.92 9.46 -9.43
C CYS A 154 -5.15 10.65 -8.87
N THR A 155 -4.56 10.48 -7.70
CA THR A 155 -3.65 11.45 -7.09
C THR A 155 -2.22 11.06 -7.41
N TRP A 156 -1.36 12.04 -7.66
CA TRP A 156 0.06 11.83 -7.91
C TRP A 156 0.92 12.81 -7.14
N GLY A 157 2.15 12.39 -6.86
CA GLY A 157 3.20 13.25 -6.31
C GLY A 157 4.56 12.94 -6.93
N HIS A 158 5.36 13.98 -7.13
CA HIS A 158 6.78 13.91 -7.48
C HIS A 158 7.58 14.10 -6.21
N PHE A 159 8.35 13.10 -5.83
CA PHE A 159 9.10 13.06 -4.58
C PHE A 159 10.59 12.93 -4.83
N LYS A 160 11.38 13.56 -3.95
CA LYS A 160 12.83 13.40 -3.84
C LYS A 160 13.20 12.90 -2.44
N MET A 161 14.07 11.90 -2.36
CA MET A 161 14.69 11.50 -1.10
C MET A 161 15.60 12.63 -0.61
N LYS A 162 15.57 12.88 0.72
CA LYS A 162 16.38 13.99 1.32
C LYS A 162 17.84 13.67 1.46
N ASP A 163 18.19 12.40 1.55
CA ASP A 163 19.53 11.89 1.81
C ASP A 163 20.21 11.29 0.57
N THR A 164 19.53 11.28 -0.56
CA THR A 164 20.04 10.78 -1.86
C THR A 164 19.49 11.62 -3.01
N ASP A 165 20.01 11.40 -4.23
CA ASP A 165 19.45 12.01 -5.44
C ASP A 165 18.29 11.20 -6.05
N PHE A 166 17.76 10.21 -5.33
CA PHE A 166 16.67 9.39 -5.81
C PHE A 166 15.36 10.18 -5.85
N GLU A 167 14.83 10.36 -7.06
CA GLU A 167 13.55 10.97 -7.35
C GLU A 167 12.60 9.94 -7.98
N PHE A 168 11.30 10.09 -7.73
CA PHE A 168 10.28 9.19 -8.26
C PHE A 168 8.91 9.84 -8.32
N LEU A 169 8.05 9.31 -9.18
CA LEU A 169 6.62 9.64 -9.20
C LEU A 169 5.81 8.53 -8.52
N TYR A 170 4.86 8.92 -7.73
CA TYR A 170 3.92 8.00 -7.11
C TYR A 170 2.49 8.39 -7.43
N PHE A 171 1.74 7.44 -7.99
CA PHE A 171 0.34 7.54 -8.36
C PHE A 171 -0.50 6.62 -7.48
N ASN A 172 -1.68 7.10 -7.04
CA ASN A 172 -2.61 6.33 -6.23
C ASN A 172 -4.02 6.49 -6.77
N THR A 173 -4.75 5.38 -6.94
CA THR A 173 -6.07 5.36 -7.56
C THR A 173 -7.02 4.36 -6.89
N HIS A 174 -8.32 4.51 -7.16
CA HIS A 174 -9.35 3.52 -6.90
C HIS A 174 -10.27 3.47 -8.12
N LEU A 175 -10.22 2.37 -8.87
CA LEU A 175 -11.01 2.22 -10.08
C LEU A 175 -12.47 1.92 -9.77
N ASP A 176 -13.35 2.12 -10.74
CA ASP A 176 -14.78 1.92 -10.54
C ASP A 176 -15.14 0.43 -10.35
N HIS A 177 -16.00 0.16 -9.38
CA HIS A 177 -16.41 -1.19 -9.02
C HIS A 177 -17.46 -1.81 -9.95
N LEU A 178 -18.21 -0.98 -10.71
CA LEU A 178 -19.24 -1.44 -11.65
C LEU A 178 -18.85 -1.23 -13.11
N GLY A 179 -18.42 -0.02 -13.48
CA GLY A 179 -18.18 0.40 -14.86
C GLY A 179 -16.95 -0.27 -15.47
N SER A 180 -17.14 -1.25 -16.32
CA SER A 180 -16.03 -1.93 -17.01
C SER A 180 -15.33 -1.03 -18.04
N LEU A 181 -16.11 -0.19 -18.77
CA LEU A 181 -15.57 0.78 -19.69
C LEU A 181 -14.79 1.86 -18.94
N ALA A 182 -15.31 2.31 -17.78
CA ALA A 182 -14.64 3.26 -16.91
C ALA A 182 -13.29 2.71 -16.45
N ARG A 183 -13.21 1.46 -15.93
CA ARG A 183 -11.93 0.84 -15.55
C ARG A 183 -10.94 0.82 -16.71
N LYS A 184 -11.36 0.32 -17.87
CA LYS A 184 -10.51 0.23 -19.06
C LYS A 184 -9.96 1.59 -19.50
N ASN A 185 -10.80 2.62 -19.56
CA ASN A 185 -10.39 3.93 -20.02
C ASN A 185 -9.61 4.69 -18.94
N SER A 186 -9.92 4.46 -17.65
CA SER A 186 -9.12 4.98 -16.53
C SER A 186 -7.67 4.54 -16.60
N ILE A 187 -7.42 3.26 -16.86
CA ILE A 187 -6.05 2.75 -17.04
C ILE A 187 -5.33 3.46 -18.20
N LYS A 188 -5.99 3.61 -19.34
CA LYS A 188 -5.39 4.33 -20.49
C LYS A 188 -5.06 5.78 -20.15
N LEU A 189 -5.97 6.47 -19.43
CA LEU A 189 -5.78 7.85 -19.01
C LEU A 189 -4.63 7.95 -18.00
N ILE A 190 -4.55 7.05 -17.03
CA ILE A 190 -3.44 7.01 -16.06
C ILE A 190 -2.10 6.81 -16.77
N VAL A 191 -2.02 5.87 -17.73
CA VAL A 191 -0.79 5.65 -18.52
C VAL A 191 -0.40 6.90 -19.30
N ALA A 192 -1.37 7.57 -19.96
CA ALA A 192 -1.12 8.82 -20.69
C ALA A 192 -0.61 9.93 -19.76
N LYS A 193 -1.25 10.10 -18.57
CA LYS A 193 -0.84 11.08 -17.57
C LYS A 193 0.52 10.74 -16.93
N MET A 194 0.83 9.49 -16.69
CA MET A 194 2.18 9.07 -16.25
C MET A 194 3.25 9.47 -17.29
N THR A 195 2.98 9.27 -18.57
CA THR A 195 3.91 9.69 -19.66
C THR A 195 4.06 11.20 -19.73
N GLU A 196 2.95 11.95 -19.64
CA GLU A 196 2.95 13.42 -19.66
C GLU A 196 3.73 14.02 -18.49
N LEU A 197 3.55 13.47 -17.28
CA LEU A 197 4.13 13.97 -16.03
C LEU A 197 5.57 13.47 -15.78
N ASN A 198 6.08 12.55 -16.58
CA ASN A 198 7.39 11.93 -16.40
C ASN A 198 8.30 12.09 -17.63
N PRO A 199 8.61 13.33 -18.08
CA PRO A 199 9.48 13.55 -19.24
C PRO A 199 10.91 13.06 -19.00
N ASP A 200 11.36 13.00 -17.76
CA ASP A 200 12.72 12.61 -17.37
C ASP A 200 12.88 11.09 -17.15
N ASN A 201 11.82 10.30 -17.39
CA ASN A 201 11.80 8.84 -17.19
C ASN A 201 12.24 8.41 -15.78
N LEU A 202 11.81 9.15 -14.77
CA LEU A 202 12.02 8.81 -13.36
C LEU A 202 11.35 7.47 -13.03
N PRO A 203 11.81 6.77 -11.98
CA PRO A 203 11.08 5.66 -11.39
C PRO A 203 9.63 6.02 -11.08
N VAL A 204 8.72 5.10 -11.39
CA VAL A 204 7.27 5.29 -11.18
C VAL A 204 6.72 4.20 -10.28
N PHE A 205 5.83 4.58 -9.38
CA PHE A 205 4.95 3.67 -8.65
C PHE A 205 3.50 4.05 -8.94
N LEU A 206 2.68 3.04 -9.16
CA LEU A 206 1.22 3.16 -9.24
C LEU A 206 0.60 2.13 -8.31
N SER A 207 -0.14 2.57 -7.32
CA SER A 207 -0.85 1.70 -6.40
C SER A 207 -2.34 1.98 -6.39
N GLY A 208 -3.12 1.04 -5.89
CA GLY A 208 -4.55 1.26 -5.70
C GLY A 208 -5.35 -0.02 -5.52
N ASP A 209 -6.63 0.20 -5.29
CA ASP A 209 -7.70 -0.76 -5.49
C ASP A 209 -8.19 -0.64 -6.93
N PHE A 210 -7.91 -1.65 -7.73
CA PHE A 210 -8.26 -1.62 -9.15
C PHE A 210 -9.62 -2.26 -9.45
N ASN A 211 -10.28 -2.86 -8.44
CA ASN A 211 -11.51 -3.61 -8.64
C ASN A 211 -11.43 -4.62 -9.80
N SER A 212 -10.24 -5.11 -10.05
CA SER A 212 -9.91 -6.05 -11.14
C SER A 212 -8.68 -6.86 -10.77
N THR A 213 -8.63 -8.08 -11.26
CA THR A 213 -7.50 -9.01 -11.05
C THR A 213 -6.45 -8.83 -12.15
N THR A 214 -5.19 -9.18 -11.89
CA THR A 214 -4.07 -8.93 -12.82
C THR A 214 -4.16 -9.67 -14.16
N ASP A 215 -5.01 -10.66 -14.30
CA ASP A 215 -5.30 -11.35 -15.57
C ASP A 215 -6.34 -10.62 -16.43
N ASP A 216 -6.96 -9.55 -15.92
CA ASP A 216 -7.86 -8.71 -16.72
C ASP A 216 -7.05 -7.95 -17.80
N PRO A 217 -7.47 -8.02 -19.07
CA PRO A 217 -6.83 -7.31 -20.19
C PRO A 217 -6.78 -5.78 -20.04
N ILE A 218 -7.52 -5.19 -19.09
CA ILE A 218 -7.40 -3.76 -18.82
C ILE A 218 -5.98 -3.36 -18.40
N PHE A 219 -5.20 -4.28 -17.83
CA PHE A 219 -3.83 -4.04 -17.38
C PHE A 219 -2.77 -4.10 -18.50
N ASP A 220 -3.10 -4.54 -19.70
CA ASP A 220 -2.13 -4.63 -20.81
C ASP A 220 -1.38 -3.31 -21.06
N PRO A 221 -2.05 -2.11 -21.07
CA PRO A 221 -1.34 -0.84 -21.22
C PRO A 221 -0.35 -0.54 -20.09
N LEU A 222 -0.65 -0.93 -18.84
CA LEU A 222 0.28 -0.78 -17.71
C LEU A 222 1.46 -1.73 -17.83
N LYS A 223 1.20 -3.00 -18.13
CA LYS A 223 2.23 -4.04 -18.24
C LYS A 223 3.23 -3.80 -19.39
N ALA A 224 2.88 -2.94 -20.33
CA ALA A 224 3.80 -2.51 -21.39
C ALA A 224 4.97 -1.66 -20.88
N SER A 225 4.79 -0.95 -19.74
CA SER A 225 5.80 -0.02 -19.19
C SER A 225 6.13 -0.26 -17.71
N LEU A 226 5.24 -0.89 -16.96
CA LEU A 226 5.40 -1.17 -15.53
C LEU A 226 5.42 -2.68 -15.26
N LYS A 227 6.03 -3.05 -14.15
CA LYS A 227 6.04 -4.42 -13.63
C LYS A 227 5.07 -4.51 -12.45
N ASP A 228 4.38 -5.63 -12.29
CA ASP A 228 3.61 -5.94 -11.09
C ASP A 228 4.55 -6.40 -9.97
N ALA A 229 4.53 -5.68 -8.85
CA ALA A 229 5.39 -5.96 -7.70
C ALA A 229 5.15 -7.37 -7.13
N ARG A 230 3.90 -7.83 -7.13
CA ARG A 230 3.50 -9.16 -6.65
C ARG A 230 4.10 -10.28 -7.51
N GLU A 231 4.22 -10.05 -8.82
CA GLU A 231 4.69 -11.07 -9.74
C GLU A 231 6.22 -11.20 -9.78
N VAL A 232 6.92 -10.03 -9.68
CA VAL A 232 8.36 -10.01 -9.93
C VAL A 232 9.23 -9.92 -8.68
N SER A 233 8.64 -9.72 -7.48
CA SER A 233 9.42 -9.69 -6.24
C SER A 233 9.97 -11.07 -5.88
N ALA A 234 11.21 -11.11 -5.40
CA ALA A 234 11.86 -12.35 -4.97
C ALA A 234 11.12 -13.02 -3.79
N ILE A 235 10.56 -12.22 -2.89
CA ILE A 235 9.66 -12.64 -1.81
C ILE A 235 8.29 -12.06 -2.14
N SER A 236 7.26 -12.91 -2.23
CA SER A 236 5.93 -12.43 -2.61
C SER A 236 4.83 -13.27 -1.98
N ASP A 237 4.00 -12.63 -1.18
CA ASP A 237 2.79 -13.25 -0.64
C ASP A 237 1.78 -13.55 -1.76
N LYS A 238 1.16 -14.72 -1.65
CA LYS A 238 0.18 -15.20 -2.65
C LYS A 238 -1.23 -15.34 -2.08
N ILE A 239 -1.57 -14.57 -1.04
CA ILE A 239 -2.91 -14.56 -0.43
C ILE A 239 -3.80 -13.46 -1.03
N ILE A 240 -5.09 -13.47 -0.67
CA ILE A 240 -6.08 -12.45 -1.09
C ILE A 240 -5.69 -11.05 -0.59
N THR A 241 -6.18 -10.00 -1.26
CA THR A 241 -6.09 -8.62 -0.76
C THR A 241 -7.43 -8.11 -0.22
N TYR A 242 -8.55 -8.50 -0.81
CA TYR A 242 -9.88 -8.24 -0.25
C TYR A 242 -10.30 -9.39 0.67
N ASN A 243 -10.64 -9.08 1.93
CA ASN A 243 -11.04 -10.05 2.94
C ASN A 243 -12.51 -9.92 3.39
N GLY A 244 -13.18 -8.81 3.05
CA GLY A 244 -14.58 -8.55 3.39
C GLY A 244 -14.86 -8.64 4.90
N PHE A 245 -13.93 -8.18 5.75
CA PHE A 245 -13.98 -8.35 7.20
C PHE A 245 -14.14 -9.83 7.62
N GLY A 246 -13.43 -10.73 6.93
CA GLY A 246 -13.43 -12.16 7.21
C GLY A 246 -14.55 -12.95 6.54
N THR A 247 -15.41 -12.32 5.73
CA THR A 247 -16.42 -13.02 4.95
C THR A 247 -15.82 -13.72 3.72
N VAL A 248 -14.67 -13.24 3.26
CA VAL A 248 -13.89 -13.84 2.18
C VAL A 248 -12.68 -14.55 2.77
N THR A 249 -12.58 -15.85 2.56
CA THR A 249 -11.47 -16.66 3.03
C THR A 249 -10.46 -16.94 1.90
N ASP A 250 -9.18 -16.99 2.27
CA ASP A 250 -8.11 -17.29 1.31
C ASP A 250 -8.20 -18.76 0.85
N ASN A 251 -8.77 -18.97 -0.31
CA ASN A 251 -8.90 -20.28 -0.94
C ASN A 251 -8.06 -20.32 -2.23
N PRO A 252 -7.08 -21.22 -2.37
CA PRO A 252 -6.22 -21.31 -3.55
C PRO A 252 -6.96 -21.40 -4.89
N ASN A 253 -8.17 -21.93 -4.92
CA ASN A 253 -8.96 -22.10 -6.14
C ASN A 253 -9.68 -20.82 -6.61
N THR A 254 -10.05 -19.94 -5.68
CA THR A 254 -10.78 -18.68 -5.95
C THR A 254 -9.99 -17.45 -5.57
N ARG A 255 -8.80 -17.62 -4.98
CA ARG A 255 -7.94 -16.55 -4.46
C ARG A 255 -7.75 -15.41 -5.43
N LYS A 256 -7.50 -15.70 -6.71
CA LYS A 256 -7.25 -14.68 -7.72
C LYS A 256 -8.40 -13.69 -7.88
N GLU A 257 -9.64 -14.10 -7.62
CA GLU A 257 -10.83 -13.25 -7.72
C GLU A 257 -10.84 -12.13 -6.66
N TRP A 258 -10.07 -12.31 -5.58
CA TRP A 258 -9.98 -11.41 -4.43
C TRP A 258 -8.62 -10.73 -4.29
N VAL A 259 -7.83 -10.74 -5.37
CA VAL A 259 -6.58 -9.99 -5.48
C VAL A 259 -6.84 -8.81 -6.40
N ILE A 260 -7.34 -7.71 -5.83
CA ILE A 260 -7.79 -6.53 -6.54
C ILE A 260 -7.00 -5.27 -6.18
N ASP A 261 -6.13 -5.36 -5.16
CA ASP A 261 -5.18 -4.32 -4.82
C ASP A 261 -3.81 -4.63 -5.42
N HIS A 262 -3.22 -3.68 -6.11
CA HIS A 262 -1.97 -3.88 -6.84
C HIS A 262 -0.99 -2.74 -6.63
N ILE A 263 0.31 -3.04 -6.80
CA ILE A 263 1.38 -2.05 -6.92
C ILE A 263 2.17 -2.36 -8.18
N PHE A 264 2.11 -1.46 -9.15
CA PHE A 264 2.93 -1.47 -10.35
C PHE A 264 4.10 -0.50 -10.20
N PHE A 265 5.23 -0.82 -10.82
CA PHE A 265 6.43 0.00 -10.70
C PHE A 265 7.36 -0.08 -11.91
N SER A 266 8.25 0.91 -12.03
CA SER A 266 9.42 0.90 -12.93
C SER A 266 10.63 1.55 -12.25
N GLY A 267 11.83 1.33 -12.80
CA GLY A 267 13.03 2.07 -12.43
C GLY A 267 13.64 1.74 -11.06
N VAL A 268 13.21 0.62 -10.41
CA VAL A 268 13.77 0.18 -9.13
C VAL A 268 14.01 -1.33 -9.10
N ASN A 269 14.80 -1.80 -8.12
CA ASN A 269 15.07 -3.22 -7.90
C ASN A 269 14.03 -3.78 -6.90
N PRO A 270 13.14 -4.71 -7.33
CA PRO A 270 12.14 -5.31 -6.45
C PRO A 270 12.80 -6.25 -5.43
N MET A 271 12.31 -6.21 -4.18
CA MET A 271 12.77 -7.10 -3.12
C MET A 271 11.65 -7.98 -2.58
N ALA A 272 10.59 -7.37 -2.07
CA ALA A 272 9.49 -8.11 -1.46
C ALA A 272 8.14 -7.43 -1.70
N PHE A 273 7.12 -8.25 -1.96
CA PHE A 273 5.73 -7.86 -1.93
C PHE A 273 5.04 -8.63 -0.80
N MET A 274 4.40 -7.92 0.14
CA MET A 274 3.76 -8.52 1.30
C MET A 274 2.32 -8.05 1.41
N VAL A 275 1.44 -8.96 1.83
CA VAL A 275 0.07 -8.65 2.24
C VAL A 275 0.06 -8.53 3.76
N LEU A 276 -0.26 -7.36 4.28
CA LEU A 276 -0.15 -7.03 5.70
C LEU A 276 -1.39 -7.51 6.47
N ASN A 277 -1.52 -8.82 6.62
CA ASN A 277 -2.62 -9.49 7.33
C ASN A 277 -2.33 -9.72 8.83
N GLY A 278 -1.36 -9.02 9.39
CA GLY A 278 -0.96 -9.13 10.79
C GLY A 278 -2.01 -8.61 11.76
N ASN A 279 -1.87 -9.01 13.03
CA ASN A 279 -2.72 -8.53 14.11
C ASN A 279 -2.22 -7.18 14.64
N TYR A 280 -2.95 -6.12 14.33
CA TYR A 280 -2.66 -4.76 14.81
C TYR A 280 -3.51 -4.36 16.03
N GLY A 281 -4.13 -5.34 16.71
CA GLY A 281 -4.96 -5.14 17.91
C GLY A 281 -6.46 -5.26 17.64
N VAL A 282 -6.84 -5.49 16.38
CA VAL A 282 -8.21 -5.79 15.94
C VAL A 282 -8.19 -6.95 14.95
N PRO A 283 -9.30 -7.69 14.76
CA PRO A 283 -9.35 -8.77 13.78
C PRO A 283 -9.02 -8.32 12.36
N PHE A 284 -9.53 -7.16 11.96
CA PHE A 284 -9.33 -6.57 10.64
C PHE A 284 -9.16 -5.05 10.75
N ILE A 285 -8.13 -4.49 10.14
CA ILE A 285 -7.95 -3.03 10.07
C ILE A 285 -8.74 -2.40 8.92
N SER A 286 -9.19 -3.21 7.96
CA SER A 286 -10.08 -2.89 6.85
C SER A 286 -10.65 -4.18 6.27
N ASP A 287 -11.66 -4.09 5.39
CA ASP A 287 -12.13 -5.19 4.54
C ASP A 287 -11.13 -5.53 3.41
N HIS A 288 -10.06 -4.75 3.27
CA HIS A 288 -8.87 -5.06 2.51
C HIS A 288 -7.66 -5.23 3.43
N TYR A 289 -6.76 -6.13 3.08
CA TYR A 289 -5.41 -6.14 3.67
C TYR A 289 -4.55 -5.10 2.97
N PRO A 290 -3.84 -4.21 3.70
CA PRO A 290 -2.84 -3.36 3.07
C PRO A 290 -1.79 -4.22 2.36
N ILE A 291 -1.28 -3.75 1.25
CA ILE A 291 -0.18 -4.39 0.54
C ILE A 291 1.05 -3.50 0.58
N SER A 292 2.21 -4.09 0.72
CA SER A 292 3.48 -3.37 0.77
C SER A 292 4.46 -3.86 -0.28
N PHE A 293 5.22 -2.94 -0.85
CA PHE A 293 6.31 -3.22 -1.77
C PHE A 293 7.62 -2.67 -1.23
N ARG A 294 8.59 -3.56 -1.02
CA ARG A 294 9.96 -3.24 -0.62
C ARG A 294 10.86 -3.26 -1.83
N PHE A 295 11.68 -2.23 -1.98
CA PHE A 295 12.56 -2.07 -3.14
C PHE A 295 13.85 -1.35 -2.76
N ARG A 296 14.85 -1.41 -3.66
CA ARG A 296 16.05 -0.56 -3.66
C ARG A 296 15.99 0.42 -4.81
N ALA A 297 16.44 1.65 -4.58
CA ALA A 297 16.76 2.54 -5.69
C ALA A 297 17.84 1.91 -6.57
N GLN A 298 17.75 2.10 -7.87
CA GLN A 298 18.86 1.76 -8.75
C GLN A 298 19.93 2.83 -8.54
N THR A 299 21.14 2.44 -8.17
CA THR A 299 22.29 3.32 -8.24
C THR A 299 22.57 3.55 -9.72
N GLN A 300 22.58 4.82 -10.17
CA GLN A 300 23.14 5.14 -11.46
C GLN A 300 24.64 4.85 -11.37
N GLU A 301 25.11 3.85 -12.14
CA GLU A 301 26.55 3.60 -12.35
C GLU A 301 27.18 4.73 -13.16
#